data_3e67ce6aa3d28878a710b3a16c923d1c
#
_entry.id   3e67ce6aa3d28878a710b3a16c923d1c
#
_cell.length_a   1.000
_cell.length_b   1.000
_cell.length_c   1.000
_cell.angle_alpha   90.00
_cell.angle_beta   90.00
_cell.angle_gamma   90.00
#
_symmetry.space_group_name_H-M   'P 1'
#
loop_
_entity.id
_entity.type
_entity.pdbx_description
1 polymer ?
#
loop_
_entity_poly.entity_id
_entity_poly.type
_entity_poly.pdbx_seq_one_letter_code
_entity_poly.pdbx_strand_id
1 'polypeptide(L)'
;MSKQYPAPPPLAIDAAKRYTATLETSAGTMTAELLPGEAPLTVNNFVFLAREGFYDGVIFHRVIPGFRIQGGDPTGTGSGGPGYRFRDEPVRLGYQRGMLAMANAGPNTNGSQFFVMHADYGLPPNYTIFGKLTSGEEVVDAIATAPTGPEDRPRDPVAIRSVAISGS
;
A
#
# COMPACT_ATOMS: atom_id res chain seq x y z
N MET A 1 -0.90 0.56 19.81
CA MET A 1 -0.84 -0.91 19.69
C MET A 1 -1.31 -1.35 18.31
N SER A 2 -0.54 -2.16 17.63
CA SER A 2 -0.95 -2.65 16.32
C SER A 2 -2.03 -3.72 16.44
N LYS A 3 -2.97 -3.71 15.51
CA LYS A 3 -4.01 -4.74 15.43
C LYS A 3 -3.44 -5.98 14.75
N GLN A 4 -3.80 -7.15 15.25
CA GLN A 4 -3.34 -8.43 14.71
C GLN A 4 -4.55 -9.33 14.52
N TYR A 5 -4.52 -10.14 13.48
CA TYR A 5 -5.63 -10.99 13.10
C TYR A 5 -5.14 -12.42 12.90
N PRO A 6 -5.94 -13.44 13.24
CA PRO A 6 -5.51 -14.83 13.16
C PRO A 6 -5.48 -15.40 11.73
N ALA A 7 -6.15 -14.76 10.78
CA ALA A 7 -6.25 -15.25 9.41
C ALA A 7 -6.61 -14.11 8.45
N PRO A 8 -6.34 -14.26 7.14
CA PRO A 8 -6.82 -13.30 6.15
C PRO A 8 -8.34 -13.16 6.20
N PRO A 9 -8.87 -11.95 5.91
CA PRO A 9 -10.31 -11.73 5.96
C PRO A 9 -11.03 -12.55 4.87
N PRO A 10 -12.23 -13.04 5.16
CA PRO A 10 -13.04 -13.66 4.11
C PRO A 10 -13.38 -12.63 3.04
N LEU A 11 -13.56 -13.08 1.80
CA LEU A 11 -13.88 -12.19 0.68
C LEU A 11 -15.23 -11.51 0.93
N ALA A 12 -15.20 -10.20 1.10
CA ALA A 12 -16.37 -9.37 1.40
C ALA A 12 -16.66 -8.32 0.35
N ILE A 13 -15.67 -7.99 -0.50
CA ILE A 13 -15.86 -7.03 -1.59
C ILE A 13 -16.55 -7.69 -2.78
N ASP A 14 -17.10 -6.85 -3.65
CA ASP A 14 -17.66 -7.27 -4.94
C ASP A 14 -16.68 -6.82 -6.04
N ALA A 15 -16.05 -7.77 -6.74
CA ALA A 15 -15.05 -7.47 -7.76
C ALA A 15 -15.65 -6.71 -8.97
N ALA A 16 -16.96 -6.69 -9.13
CA ALA A 16 -17.62 -5.93 -10.18
C ALA A 16 -17.89 -4.47 -9.80
N LYS A 17 -17.68 -4.10 -8.53
CA LYS A 17 -17.85 -2.72 -8.06
C LYS A 17 -16.56 -1.93 -8.15
N ARG A 18 -16.68 -0.61 -8.04
CA ARG A 18 -15.53 0.28 -7.95
C ARG A 18 -15.28 0.65 -6.50
N TYR A 19 -14.00 0.65 -6.14
CA TYR A 19 -13.57 1.03 -4.80
C TYR A 19 -12.51 2.11 -4.92
N THR A 20 -12.65 3.14 -4.11
CA THR A 20 -11.70 4.26 -4.04
C THR A 20 -11.14 4.34 -2.64
N ALA A 21 -9.82 4.45 -2.55
CA ALA A 21 -9.12 4.67 -1.28
C ALA A 21 -8.63 6.10 -1.22
N THR A 22 -8.94 6.80 -0.12
CA THR A 22 -8.41 8.13 0.15
C THR A 22 -7.45 8.01 1.32
N LEU A 23 -6.16 8.22 1.04
CA LEU A 23 -5.11 8.15 2.04
C LEU A 23 -4.78 9.56 2.51
N GLU A 24 -5.21 9.89 3.72
CA GLU A 24 -4.87 11.16 4.35
C GLU A 24 -3.52 10.99 5.06
N THR A 25 -2.53 11.78 4.67
CA THR A 25 -1.19 11.71 5.27
C THR A 25 -0.76 13.05 5.82
N SER A 26 0.30 13.05 6.63
CA SER A 26 0.87 14.30 7.13
C SER A 26 1.50 15.17 6.04
N ALA A 27 1.69 14.64 4.84
CA ALA A 27 2.23 15.38 3.69
C ALA A 27 1.16 15.75 2.66
N GLY A 28 -0.11 15.35 2.87
CA GLY A 28 -1.21 15.63 1.96
C GLY A 28 -2.05 14.38 1.68
N THR A 29 -2.98 14.53 0.75
CA THR A 29 -3.97 13.49 0.43
C THR A 29 -3.64 12.82 -0.90
N MET A 30 -3.68 11.49 -0.91
CA MET A 30 -3.60 10.66 -2.12
C MET A 30 -4.92 9.93 -2.30
N THR A 31 -5.42 9.90 -3.52
CA THR A 31 -6.63 9.15 -3.86
C THR A 31 -6.29 8.09 -4.89
N ALA A 32 -6.74 6.86 -4.66
CA ALA A 32 -6.46 5.73 -5.53
C ALA A 32 -7.72 5.00 -5.92
N GLU A 33 -7.80 4.59 -7.18
CA GLU A 33 -8.77 3.61 -7.61
C GLU A 33 -8.20 2.23 -7.33
N LEU A 34 -8.92 1.42 -6.56
CA LEU A 34 -8.53 0.03 -6.32
C LEU A 34 -8.97 -0.83 -7.50
N LEU A 35 -8.26 -1.93 -7.74
CA LEU A 35 -8.43 -2.76 -8.93
C LEU A 35 -8.88 -4.17 -8.55
N PRO A 36 -10.13 -4.35 -8.09
CA PRO A 36 -10.59 -5.67 -7.64
C PRO A 36 -10.69 -6.70 -8.77
N GLY A 37 -10.81 -6.24 -10.02
CA GLY A 37 -10.78 -7.14 -11.17
C GLY A 37 -9.40 -7.73 -11.45
N GLU A 38 -8.33 -7.02 -11.06
CA GLU A 38 -6.96 -7.50 -11.21
C GLU A 38 -6.50 -8.30 -10.00
N ALA A 39 -6.90 -7.89 -8.79
CA ALA A 39 -6.38 -8.46 -7.57
C ALA A 39 -7.48 -8.49 -6.47
N PRO A 40 -8.49 -9.35 -6.62
CA PRO A 40 -9.64 -9.35 -5.70
C PRO A 40 -9.27 -9.64 -4.25
N LEU A 41 -8.35 -10.58 -3.99
CA LEU A 41 -7.95 -10.91 -2.63
C LEU A 41 -7.17 -9.75 -1.99
N THR A 42 -6.29 -9.14 -2.76
CA THR A 42 -5.45 -8.04 -2.28
C THR A 42 -6.28 -6.79 -2.02
N VAL A 43 -7.20 -6.46 -2.91
CA VAL A 43 -8.13 -5.34 -2.70
C VAL A 43 -9.00 -5.61 -1.48
N ASN A 44 -9.53 -6.82 -1.35
CA ASN A 44 -10.33 -7.21 -0.18
C ASN A 44 -9.53 -7.02 1.12
N ASN A 45 -8.28 -7.45 1.13
CA ASN A 45 -7.40 -7.30 2.28
C ASN A 45 -7.16 -5.82 2.61
N PHE A 46 -6.84 -5.02 1.61
CA PHE A 46 -6.59 -3.60 1.82
C PHE A 46 -7.83 -2.88 2.34
N VAL A 47 -8.99 -3.16 1.76
CA VAL A 47 -10.27 -2.59 2.20
C VAL A 47 -10.58 -2.98 3.64
N PHE A 48 -10.39 -4.25 3.98
CA PHE A 48 -10.60 -4.73 5.35
C PHE A 48 -9.70 -3.98 6.34
N LEU A 49 -8.39 -3.95 6.08
CA LEU A 49 -7.44 -3.29 6.97
C LEU A 49 -7.72 -1.79 7.09
N ALA A 50 -8.06 -1.13 5.99
CA ALA A 50 -8.40 0.29 5.99
C ALA A 50 -9.63 0.57 6.86
N ARG A 51 -10.67 -0.23 6.71
CA ARG A 51 -11.90 -0.07 7.50
C ARG A 51 -11.74 -0.37 8.97
N GLU A 52 -10.75 -1.22 9.30
CA GLU A 52 -10.40 -1.53 10.69
C GLU A 52 -9.53 -0.44 11.35
N GLY A 53 -9.13 0.58 10.59
CA GLY A 53 -8.20 1.59 11.09
C GLY A 53 -6.77 1.09 11.26
N PHE A 54 -6.43 -0.02 10.61
CA PHE A 54 -5.12 -0.65 10.73
C PHE A 54 -3.97 0.27 10.34
N TYR A 55 -4.19 1.07 9.29
CA TYR A 55 -3.16 1.96 8.76
C TYR A 55 -3.05 3.31 9.48
N ASP A 56 -3.93 3.59 10.44
CA ASP A 56 -3.90 4.87 11.15
C ASP A 56 -2.61 5.02 11.96
N GLY A 57 -1.86 6.09 11.70
CA GLY A 57 -0.59 6.36 12.36
C GLY A 57 0.61 5.61 11.77
N VAL A 58 0.42 4.77 10.77
CA VAL A 58 1.50 3.98 10.17
C VAL A 58 2.31 4.85 9.21
N ILE A 59 3.64 4.72 9.27
CA ILE A 59 4.55 5.57 8.49
C ILE A 59 4.96 4.94 7.17
N PHE A 60 5.44 5.78 6.26
CA PHE A 60 6.23 5.32 5.12
C PHE A 60 7.67 5.16 5.59
N HIS A 61 8.04 3.95 5.93
CA HIS A 61 9.32 3.64 6.57
C HIS A 61 10.49 3.52 5.58
N ARG A 62 10.22 3.45 4.29
CA ARG A 62 11.25 3.33 3.25
C ARG A 62 10.82 4.10 2.01
N VAL A 63 11.64 5.08 1.60
CA VAL A 63 11.35 5.88 0.40
C VAL A 63 12.59 5.94 -0.48
N ILE A 64 12.40 5.74 -1.78
CA ILE A 64 13.49 5.74 -2.76
C ILE A 64 13.07 6.61 -3.94
N PRO A 65 13.68 7.80 -4.10
CA PRO A 65 13.37 8.67 -5.24
C PRO A 65 13.61 7.94 -6.56
N GLY A 66 12.71 8.15 -7.53
CA GLY A 66 12.78 7.47 -8.82
C GLY A 66 12.30 6.03 -8.80
N PHE A 67 11.85 5.55 -7.65
CA PHE A 67 11.36 4.19 -7.50
C PHE A 67 10.02 4.14 -6.77
N ARG A 68 10.00 4.23 -5.43
CA ARG A 68 8.77 3.99 -4.66
C ARG A 68 8.79 4.61 -3.27
N ILE A 69 7.59 4.73 -2.69
CA ILE A 69 7.42 4.97 -1.25
C ILE A 69 6.72 3.74 -0.66
N GLN A 70 7.26 3.20 0.41
CA GLN A 70 6.77 1.96 1.02
C GLN A 70 6.34 2.20 2.46
N GLY A 71 5.17 1.67 2.81
CA GLY A 71 4.62 1.76 4.14
C GLY A 71 3.69 0.58 4.43
N GLY A 72 2.85 0.74 5.46
CA GLY A 72 1.85 -0.28 5.81
C GLY A 72 2.29 -1.27 6.88
N ASP A 73 3.50 -1.13 7.41
CA ASP A 73 3.97 -1.93 8.53
C ASP A 73 3.64 -1.20 9.84
N PRO A 74 2.77 -1.75 10.69
CA PRO A 74 2.38 -1.06 11.93
C PRO A 74 3.54 -0.86 12.90
N THR A 75 4.62 -1.65 12.79
CA THR A 75 5.81 -1.49 13.62
C THR A 75 6.79 -0.46 13.04
N GLY A 76 6.65 -0.11 11.75
CA GLY A 76 7.54 0.82 11.07
C GLY A 76 8.95 0.31 10.84
N THR A 77 9.21 -0.98 11.01
CA THR A 77 10.55 -1.58 10.90
C THR A 77 10.81 -2.24 9.54
N GLY A 78 9.77 -2.53 8.78
CA GLY A 78 9.84 -3.31 7.55
C GLY A 78 9.56 -4.79 7.75
N SER A 79 9.40 -5.25 9.00
CA SER A 79 9.21 -6.67 9.32
C SER A 79 7.83 -6.99 9.88
N GLY A 80 7.02 -5.98 10.18
CA GLY A 80 5.69 -6.18 10.76
C GLY A 80 4.61 -6.38 9.73
N GLY A 81 3.43 -6.78 10.20
CA GLY A 81 2.28 -7.02 9.35
C GLY A 81 1.02 -7.23 10.18
N PRO A 82 -0.04 -7.76 9.57
CA PRO A 82 -1.35 -7.87 10.20
C PRO A 82 -1.56 -9.16 11.00
N GLY A 83 -0.56 -10.02 11.09
CA GLY A 83 -0.66 -11.28 11.81
C GLY A 83 -0.93 -12.49 10.92
N TYR A 84 -1.05 -12.30 9.62
CA TYR A 84 -1.27 -13.36 8.65
C TYR A 84 -0.53 -13.04 7.34
N ARG A 85 -0.46 -14.05 6.46
CA ARG A 85 0.05 -13.89 5.10
C ARG A 85 -0.94 -14.49 4.12
N PHE A 86 -0.93 -14.00 2.87
CA PHE A 86 -1.77 -14.55 1.82
C PHE A 86 -1.04 -14.58 0.49
N ARG A 87 -1.61 -15.34 -0.44
CA ARG A 87 -0.98 -15.64 -1.73
C ARG A 87 -0.89 -14.42 -2.66
N ASP A 88 0.08 -14.47 -3.58
CA ASP A 88 0.19 -13.52 -4.67
C ASP A 88 -0.97 -13.71 -5.65
N GLU A 89 -1.32 -12.63 -6.35
CA GLU A 89 -2.25 -12.66 -7.46
C GLU A 89 -1.53 -12.30 -8.75
N PRO A 90 -2.01 -12.75 -9.93
CA PRO A 90 -1.32 -12.51 -11.19
C PRO A 90 -1.13 -11.03 -11.48
N VAL A 91 0.06 -10.66 -11.98
CA VAL A 91 0.39 -9.29 -12.36
C VAL A 91 0.32 -9.18 -13.87
N ARG A 92 -0.61 -8.38 -14.35
CA ARG A 92 -0.83 -8.14 -15.80
C ARG A 92 -0.51 -6.72 -16.23
N LEU A 93 -0.24 -5.83 -15.26
CA LEU A 93 0.05 -4.42 -15.49
C LEU A 93 1.52 -4.14 -15.22
N GLY A 94 2.03 -3.05 -15.81
CA GLY A 94 3.38 -2.59 -15.51
C GLY A 94 3.44 -1.76 -14.24
N TYR A 95 4.64 -1.67 -13.66
CA TYR A 95 4.87 -0.85 -12.47
C TYR A 95 5.13 0.58 -12.90
N GLN A 96 4.06 1.29 -13.22
CA GLN A 96 4.09 2.67 -13.65
C GLN A 96 3.90 3.62 -12.47
N ARG A 97 4.32 4.88 -12.67
CA ARG A 97 4.10 5.93 -11.67
C ARG A 97 2.65 5.92 -11.20
N GLY A 98 2.46 5.96 -9.89
CA GLY A 98 1.14 6.00 -9.26
C GLY A 98 0.51 4.64 -8.99
N MET A 99 1.12 3.55 -9.44
CA MET A 99 0.58 2.20 -9.16
C MET A 99 0.83 1.82 -7.71
N LEU A 100 -0.16 1.16 -7.11
CA LEU A 100 -0.05 0.59 -5.76
C LEU A 100 0.16 -0.92 -5.88
N ALA A 101 1.18 -1.42 -5.20
CA ALA A 101 1.51 -2.84 -5.19
C ALA A 101 1.88 -3.31 -3.79
N MET A 102 1.76 -4.62 -3.57
CA MET A 102 2.09 -5.22 -2.27
C MET A 102 3.58 -5.49 -2.16
N ALA A 103 4.18 -5.03 -1.07
CA ALA A 103 5.51 -5.47 -0.68
C ALA A 103 5.42 -6.89 -0.12
N ASN A 104 6.48 -7.68 -0.28
CA ASN A 104 6.52 -9.04 0.25
C ASN A 104 7.94 -9.47 0.61
N ALA A 105 8.07 -10.63 1.24
CA ALA A 105 9.34 -11.23 1.63
C ALA A 105 9.57 -12.54 0.86
N GLY A 106 9.11 -12.62 -0.37
CA GLY A 106 9.15 -13.79 -1.23
C GLY A 106 7.75 -14.22 -1.65
N PRO A 107 7.61 -15.33 -2.37
CA PRO A 107 6.31 -15.79 -2.86
C PRO A 107 5.30 -16.02 -1.73
N ASN A 108 4.07 -15.55 -1.96
CA ASN A 108 2.92 -15.80 -1.07
C ASN A 108 3.12 -15.32 0.37
N THR A 109 3.75 -14.15 0.53
CA THR A 109 4.00 -13.56 1.85
C THR A 109 3.35 -12.17 1.99
N ASN A 110 2.27 -11.91 1.29
CA ASN A 110 1.57 -10.64 1.37
C ASN A 110 0.91 -10.47 2.74
N GLY A 111 0.96 -9.28 3.28
CA GLY A 111 0.33 -8.93 4.54
C GLY A 111 -0.31 -7.55 4.46
N SER A 112 0.32 -6.55 5.07
CA SER A 112 -0.20 -5.18 5.06
C SER A 112 0.71 -4.18 4.37
N GLN A 113 1.98 -4.50 4.17
CA GLN A 113 2.92 -3.56 3.57
C GLN A 113 2.65 -3.39 2.08
N PHE A 114 2.66 -2.15 1.64
CA PHE A 114 2.46 -1.80 0.24
C PHE A 114 3.39 -0.67 -0.16
N PHE A 115 3.52 -0.45 -1.46
CA PHE A 115 4.26 0.70 -1.97
C PHE A 115 3.50 1.38 -3.10
N VAL A 116 3.79 2.68 -3.27
CA VAL A 116 3.29 3.48 -4.38
C VAL A 116 4.48 3.83 -5.26
N MET A 117 4.35 3.61 -6.56
CA MET A 117 5.42 3.89 -7.50
C MET A 117 5.61 5.40 -7.65
N HIS A 118 6.85 5.87 -7.43
CA HIS A 118 7.21 7.26 -7.69
C HIS A 118 7.47 7.50 -9.17
N ALA A 119 8.00 6.50 -9.85
CA ALA A 119 8.32 6.54 -11.29
C ALA A 119 8.11 5.17 -11.90
N ASP A 120 8.05 5.11 -13.23
CA ASP A 120 8.03 3.84 -13.95
C ASP A 120 9.31 3.07 -13.63
N TYR A 121 9.17 1.77 -13.37
CA TYR A 121 10.31 0.94 -13.02
C TYR A 121 10.06 -0.51 -13.46
N GLY A 122 11.06 -1.13 -14.04
CA GLY A 122 10.98 -2.50 -14.57
C GLY A 122 11.16 -3.56 -13.50
N LEU A 123 10.20 -3.69 -12.60
CA LEU A 123 10.23 -4.76 -11.60
C LEU A 123 9.78 -6.09 -12.22
N PRO A 124 10.34 -7.22 -11.75
CA PRO A 124 9.75 -8.52 -12.08
C PRO A 124 8.34 -8.62 -11.48
N PRO A 125 7.43 -9.41 -12.10
CA PRO A 125 6.01 -9.43 -11.71
C PRO A 125 5.75 -10.23 -10.42
N ASN A 126 6.53 -9.95 -9.38
CA ASN A 126 6.47 -10.65 -8.09
C ASN A 126 5.66 -9.87 -7.04
N TYR A 127 5.17 -8.69 -7.39
CA TYR A 127 4.47 -7.79 -6.46
C TYR A 127 3.07 -7.52 -7.00
N THR A 128 2.07 -8.01 -6.30
CA THR A 128 0.67 -7.87 -6.73
C THR A 128 0.27 -6.40 -6.84
N ILE A 129 -0.14 -5.96 -8.03
CA ILE A 129 -0.67 -4.62 -8.27
C ILE A 129 -2.16 -4.61 -7.94
N PHE A 130 -2.59 -3.69 -7.08
CA PHE A 130 -3.99 -3.66 -6.63
C PHE A 130 -4.65 -2.29 -6.70
N GLY A 131 -3.93 -1.25 -7.10
CA GLY A 131 -4.48 0.09 -7.17
C GLY A 131 -3.69 1.02 -8.07
N LYS A 132 -4.27 2.19 -8.33
CA LYS A 132 -3.69 3.21 -9.17
C LYS A 132 -4.14 4.59 -8.67
N LEU A 133 -3.19 5.50 -8.47
CA LEU A 133 -3.53 6.86 -8.06
C LEU A 133 -4.34 7.58 -9.14
N THR A 134 -5.37 8.29 -8.70
CA THR A 134 -6.16 9.20 -9.52
C THR A 134 -5.84 10.66 -9.19
N SER A 135 -5.30 10.91 -8.00
CA SER A 135 -4.81 12.24 -7.60
C SER A 135 -3.82 12.10 -6.45
N GLY A 136 -3.02 13.15 -6.21
CA GLY A 136 -2.06 13.17 -5.12
C GLY A 136 -0.67 12.72 -5.51
N GLU A 137 -0.33 12.69 -6.80
CA GLU A 137 1.02 12.31 -7.23
C GLU A 137 2.09 13.26 -6.67
N GLU A 138 1.76 14.54 -6.49
CA GLU A 138 2.66 15.50 -5.86
C GLU A 138 2.95 15.16 -4.40
N VAL A 139 2.05 14.46 -3.73
CA VAL A 139 2.28 13.96 -2.36
C VAL A 139 3.29 12.82 -2.39
N VAL A 140 3.20 11.93 -3.38
CA VAL A 140 4.20 10.88 -3.59
C VAL A 140 5.58 11.50 -3.82
N ASP A 141 5.66 12.54 -4.64
CA ASP A 141 6.91 13.26 -4.90
C ASP A 141 7.50 13.83 -3.60
N ALA A 142 6.67 14.46 -2.79
CA ALA A 142 7.12 15.06 -1.52
C ALA A 142 7.66 13.99 -0.55
N ILE A 143 6.97 12.85 -0.47
CA ILE A 143 7.39 11.76 0.42
C ILE A 143 8.67 11.09 -0.11
N ALA A 144 8.73 10.81 -1.41
CA ALA A 144 9.85 10.10 -2.02
C ALA A 144 11.17 10.89 -1.96
N THR A 145 11.08 12.21 -2.00
CA THR A 145 12.27 13.09 -2.02
C THR A 145 12.64 13.65 -0.65
N ALA A 146 11.94 13.25 0.40
CA ALA A 146 12.26 13.68 1.75
C ALA A 146 13.64 13.17 2.17
N PRO A 147 14.37 13.94 3.02
CA PRO A 147 15.68 13.49 3.51
C PRO A 147 15.60 12.14 4.23
N THR A 148 16.52 11.25 3.89
CA THR A 148 16.56 9.90 4.46
C THR A 148 17.86 9.65 5.22
N GLY A 149 17.82 8.65 6.10
CA GLY A 149 18.96 8.08 6.78
C GLY A 149 19.22 6.66 6.31
N PRO A 150 19.84 5.81 7.15
CA PRO A 150 20.12 4.42 6.79
C PRO A 150 18.85 3.66 6.35
N GLU A 151 19.01 2.74 5.41
CA GLU A 151 17.93 1.88 4.88
C GLU A 151 16.83 2.67 4.18
N ASP A 152 17.15 3.85 3.63
CA ASP A 152 16.20 4.72 2.93
C ASP A 152 15.03 5.15 3.82
N ARG A 153 15.29 5.23 5.13
CA ARG A 153 14.28 5.62 6.11
C ARG A 153 14.21 7.14 6.19
N PRO A 154 13.03 7.75 6.02
CA PRO A 154 12.88 9.19 6.17
C PRO A 154 13.31 9.65 7.58
N ARG A 155 14.04 10.75 7.65
CA ARG A 155 14.43 11.35 8.94
C ARG A 155 13.22 11.89 9.68
N ASP A 156 12.27 12.47 8.93
CA ASP A 156 10.97 12.91 9.45
C ASP A 156 9.89 12.12 8.73
N PRO A 157 9.53 10.92 9.26
CA PRO A 157 8.60 10.05 8.57
C PRO A 157 7.22 10.68 8.38
N VAL A 158 6.65 10.49 7.20
CA VAL A 158 5.27 10.86 6.92
C VAL A 158 4.36 9.73 7.42
N ALA A 159 3.36 10.10 8.18
CA ALA A 159 2.39 9.14 8.71
C ALA A 159 1.09 9.17 7.92
N ILE A 160 0.49 8.00 7.74
CA ILE A 160 -0.88 7.87 7.26
C ILE A 160 -1.79 8.21 8.43
N ARG A 161 -2.64 9.21 8.29
CA ARG A 161 -3.61 9.58 9.33
C ARG A 161 -4.83 8.69 9.28
N SER A 162 -5.31 8.40 8.07
CA SER A 162 -6.45 7.52 7.86
C SER A 162 -6.48 7.04 6.42
N VAL A 163 -7.14 5.92 6.19
CA VAL A 163 -7.49 5.45 4.84
C VAL A 163 -8.99 5.24 4.80
N ALA A 164 -9.67 6.06 4.02
CA ALA A 164 -11.12 5.95 3.85
C ALA A 164 -11.43 5.20 2.55
N ILE A 165 -12.37 4.27 2.63
CA ILE A 165 -12.79 3.48 1.47
C ILE A 165 -14.20 3.88 1.08
N SER A 166 -14.40 4.21 -0.20
CA SER A 166 -15.73 4.35 -0.77
C SER A 166 -15.92 3.29 -1.85
N GLY A 167 -17.12 2.74 -1.95
CA GLY A 167 -17.45 1.69 -2.90
C GLY A 167 -18.81 1.91 -3.54
N SER A 168 -18.92 1.56 -4.82
CA SER A 168 -20.19 1.72 -5.54
C SER A 168 -20.36 0.65 -6.61
#